data_ca0b206f5f6ef57ef19fde1de0d07b3f
#
_entry.id   ca0b206f5f6ef57ef19fde1de0d07b3f
#
_cell.length_a   1.000
_cell.length_b   1.000
_cell.length_c   1.000
_cell.angle_alpha   90.00
_cell.angle_beta   90.00
_cell.angle_gamma   90.00
#
_symmetry.space_group_name_H-M   'P 1'
#
loop_
_entity.id
_entity.type
_entity.pdbx_description
1 polymer ?
#
loop_
_entity_poly.entity_id
_entity_poly.type
_entity_poly.pdbx_seq_one_letter_code
_entity_poly.pdbx_strand_id
1 'polypeptide(L)'
;HDVMILVSNSGKTREILELIDLARGLYEHLPMIVITGNADSPVAKLADAVLCTGGAPEVCPLGLTPTTSTTLMTVIGDVLVVNTMRISGFTCEEYAKRHHGGYLGRVSRKESL
;
A
#
# COMPACT_ATOMS: atom_id res chain seq x y z
N HIS A 1 9.93 -14.23 3.32
CA HIS A 1 9.00 -13.64 4.29
C HIS A 1 8.15 -12.59 3.56
N ASP A 2 6.88 -12.90 3.34
CA ASP A 2 5.94 -12.03 2.64
C ASP A 2 5.11 -11.25 3.65
N VAL A 3 4.57 -10.11 3.25
CA VAL A 3 3.60 -9.32 3.99
C VAL A 3 2.43 -8.99 3.06
N MET A 4 1.21 -9.10 3.57
CA MET A 4 0.02 -8.72 2.83
C MET A 4 -0.34 -7.26 3.14
N ILE A 5 -0.50 -6.44 2.10
CA ILE A 5 -0.98 -5.06 2.24
C ILE A 5 -2.42 -5.00 1.72
N LEU A 6 -3.33 -4.59 2.57
CA LEU A 6 -4.76 -4.47 2.31
C LEU A 6 -5.15 -3.00 2.24
N VAL A 7 -5.97 -2.63 1.26
CA VAL A 7 -6.44 -1.25 1.06
C VAL A 7 -7.96 -1.23 1.08
N SER A 8 -8.56 -0.57 2.06
CA SER A 8 -10.02 -0.46 2.18
C SER A 8 -10.42 0.79 2.97
N ASN A 9 -11.00 1.79 2.30
CA ASN A 9 -11.35 3.06 2.95
C ASN A 9 -12.33 2.86 4.11
N SER A 10 -13.41 2.14 3.89
CA SER A 10 -14.38 1.84 4.96
C SER A 10 -13.87 0.82 5.98
N GLY A 11 -12.91 -0.03 5.57
CA GLY A 11 -12.45 -1.18 6.36
C GLY A 11 -13.54 -2.21 6.65
N LYS A 12 -14.63 -2.21 5.85
CA LYS A 12 -15.80 -3.10 5.99
C LYS A 12 -16.08 -3.90 4.73
N THR A 13 -15.21 -3.83 3.73
CA THR A 13 -15.36 -4.49 2.44
C THR A 13 -15.39 -6.00 2.66
N ARG A 14 -16.49 -6.63 2.28
CA ARG A 14 -16.75 -8.05 2.53
C ARG A 14 -15.67 -8.94 1.91
N GLU A 15 -15.32 -8.67 0.69
CA GLU A 15 -14.30 -9.42 -0.07
C GLU A 15 -12.92 -9.35 0.58
N ILE A 16 -12.59 -8.22 1.23
CA ILE A 16 -11.35 -8.08 1.99
C ILE A 16 -11.37 -8.91 3.26
N LEU A 17 -12.50 -8.96 3.97
CA LEU A 17 -12.65 -9.80 5.16
C LEU A 17 -12.56 -11.28 4.81
N GLU A 18 -13.24 -11.72 3.74
CA GLU A 18 -13.15 -13.09 3.23
C GLU A 18 -11.72 -13.45 2.81
N LEU A 19 -11.01 -12.52 2.16
CA LEU A 19 -9.61 -12.72 1.77
C LEU A 19 -8.69 -12.90 2.98
N ILE A 20 -8.90 -12.13 4.06
CA ILE A 20 -8.13 -12.27 5.31
C ILE A 20 -8.34 -13.66 5.91
N ASP A 21 -9.58 -14.12 5.99
CA ASP A 21 -9.91 -15.45 6.54
C ASP A 21 -9.25 -16.56 5.72
N LEU A 22 -9.34 -16.48 4.39
CA LEU A 22 -8.71 -17.45 3.48
C LEU A 22 -7.17 -17.43 3.61
N ALA A 23 -6.57 -16.24 3.63
CA ALA A 23 -5.12 -16.10 3.74
C ALA A 23 -4.60 -16.66 5.07
N ARG A 24 -5.29 -16.41 6.18
CA ARG A 24 -4.93 -16.99 7.49
C ARG A 24 -5.12 -18.50 7.55
N GLY A 25 -6.10 -19.03 6.85
CA GLY A 25 -6.28 -20.47 6.73
C GLY A 25 -5.16 -21.17 5.94
N LEU A 26 -4.51 -20.46 5.02
CA LEU A 26 -3.40 -20.96 4.23
C LEU A 26 -2.02 -20.68 4.83
N TYR A 27 -1.88 -19.56 5.54
CA TYR A 27 -0.60 -19.04 6.04
C TYR A 27 -0.76 -18.53 7.47
N GLU A 28 -0.46 -19.39 8.44
CA GLU A 28 -0.67 -19.14 9.87
C GLU A 28 -0.03 -17.82 10.39
N HIS A 29 1.09 -17.43 9.81
CA HIS A 29 1.89 -16.27 10.25
C HIS A 29 2.14 -15.23 9.15
N LEU A 30 1.16 -15.02 8.25
CA LEU A 30 1.26 -13.96 7.24
C LEU A 30 1.01 -12.59 7.87
N PRO A 31 2.02 -11.72 8.02
CA PRO A 31 1.82 -10.37 8.55
C PRO A 31 0.92 -9.55 7.62
N MET A 32 0.03 -8.75 8.20
CA MET A 32 -0.94 -7.94 7.46
C MET A 32 -0.85 -6.47 7.85
N ILE A 33 -0.71 -5.62 6.86
CA ILE A 33 -0.79 -4.16 6.99
C ILE A 33 -2.08 -3.70 6.31
N VAL A 34 -2.86 -2.84 6.96
CA VAL A 34 -4.03 -2.22 6.33
C VAL A 34 -3.85 -0.72 6.16
N ILE A 35 -4.21 -0.21 4.99
CA ILE A 35 -4.39 1.23 4.73
C ILE A 35 -5.90 1.50 4.69
N THR A 36 -6.40 2.30 5.63
CA THR A 36 -7.85 2.51 5.80
C THR A 36 -8.18 3.93 6.25
N GLY A 37 -9.40 4.39 5.96
CA GLY A 37 -9.95 5.63 6.52
C GLY A 37 -10.48 5.49 7.94
N ASN A 38 -10.64 4.26 8.45
CA ASN A 38 -11.23 3.98 9.75
C ASN A 38 -10.40 2.97 10.55
N ALA A 39 -9.66 3.46 11.53
CA ALA A 39 -8.80 2.65 12.38
C ALA A 39 -9.56 1.68 13.30
N ASP A 40 -10.85 1.92 13.54
CA ASP A 40 -11.71 1.05 14.38
C ASP A 40 -12.50 0.02 13.56
N SER A 41 -12.24 -0.07 12.26
CA SER A 41 -12.95 -0.95 11.34
C SER A 41 -12.66 -2.44 11.59
N PRO A 42 -13.54 -3.34 11.13
CA PRO A 42 -13.29 -4.78 11.20
C PRO A 42 -11.97 -5.22 10.57
N VAL A 43 -11.61 -4.69 9.40
CA VAL A 43 -10.34 -5.01 8.73
C VAL A 43 -9.14 -4.51 9.54
N ALA A 44 -9.24 -3.30 10.13
CA ALA A 44 -8.17 -2.76 10.98
C ALA A 44 -7.90 -3.62 12.21
N LYS A 45 -8.94 -4.18 12.83
CA LYS A 45 -8.82 -5.06 14.01
C LYS A 45 -8.17 -6.41 13.69
N LEU A 46 -8.19 -6.80 12.45
CA LEU A 46 -7.57 -8.05 11.98
C LEU A 46 -6.13 -7.86 11.49
N ALA A 47 -5.66 -6.64 11.28
CA ALA A 47 -4.31 -6.36 10.79
C ALA A 47 -3.30 -6.24 11.93
N ASP A 48 -2.03 -6.58 11.63
CA ASP A 48 -0.91 -6.40 12.56
C ASP A 48 -0.45 -4.94 12.63
N ALA A 49 -0.65 -4.19 11.54
CA ALA A 49 -0.37 -2.76 11.50
C ALA A 49 -1.45 -2.00 10.73
N VAL A 50 -1.81 -0.81 11.22
CA VAL A 50 -2.85 0.04 10.64
C VAL A 50 -2.27 1.39 10.24
N LEU A 51 -2.41 1.74 8.97
CA LEU A 51 -2.08 3.05 8.43
C LEU A 51 -3.39 3.79 8.13
N CYS A 52 -3.75 4.71 9.01
CA CYS A 52 -5.03 5.41 8.93
C CYS A 52 -4.89 6.72 8.13
N THR A 53 -5.76 6.90 7.12
CA THR A 53 -5.83 8.13 6.32
C THR A 53 -6.66 9.23 6.98
N GLY A 54 -7.35 8.93 8.10
CA GLY A 54 -8.17 9.88 8.83
C GLY A 54 -9.60 10.05 8.31
N GLY A 55 -10.02 9.29 7.28
CA GLY A 55 -11.42 9.27 6.81
C GLY A 55 -11.93 10.60 6.26
N ALA A 56 -11.08 11.37 5.57
CA ALA A 56 -11.47 12.64 4.96
C ALA A 56 -12.64 12.46 3.96
N PRO A 57 -13.56 13.44 3.87
CA PRO A 57 -14.69 13.35 2.94
C PRO A 57 -14.22 13.35 1.48
N GLU A 58 -14.98 12.64 0.65
CA GLU A 58 -14.74 12.64 -0.79
C GLU A 58 -15.10 13.99 -1.43
N VAL A 59 -14.28 14.46 -2.36
CA VAL A 59 -14.52 15.75 -3.05
C VAL A 59 -15.46 15.64 -4.25
N CYS A 60 -15.94 14.43 -4.57
CA CYS A 60 -16.93 14.29 -5.64
C CYS A 60 -18.27 14.93 -5.23
N PRO A 61 -19.07 15.45 -6.19
CA PRO A 61 -20.31 16.16 -5.87
C PRO A 61 -21.34 15.34 -5.06
N LEU A 62 -21.26 14.01 -5.14
CA LEU A 62 -22.14 13.11 -4.42
C LEU A 62 -21.54 12.63 -3.08
N GLY A 63 -20.26 12.90 -2.80
CA GLY A 63 -19.56 12.39 -1.63
C GLY A 63 -19.40 10.86 -1.62
N LEU A 64 -19.54 10.19 -2.77
CA LEU A 64 -19.56 8.73 -2.89
C LEU A 64 -18.40 8.16 -3.68
N THR A 65 -18.01 8.84 -4.77
CA THR A 65 -16.94 8.35 -5.66
C THR A 65 -15.58 8.48 -4.96
N PRO A 66 -14.79 7.41 -4.88
CA PRO A 66 -13.45 7.47 -4.33
C PRO A 66 -12.58 8.50 -5.07
N THR A 67 -12.12 9.50 -4.35
CA THR A 67 -11.32 10.64 -4.84
C THR A 67 -10.27 11.02 -3.79
N THR A 68 -10.66 11.70 -2.72
CA THR A 68 -9.78 12.05 -1.60
C THR A 68 -9.17 10.80 -0.97
N SER A 69 -9.99 9.78 -0.72
CA SER A 69 -9.54 8.53 -0.11
C SER A 69 -8.46 7.84 -0.95
N THR A 70 -8.65 7.72 -2.26
CA THR A 70 -7.67 7.08 -3.16
C THR A 70 -6.36 7.86 -3.24
N THR A 71 -6.44 9.19 -3.26
CA THR A 71 -5.25 10.06 -3.25
C THR A 71 -4.45 9.87 -1.96
N LEU A 72 -5.10 9.92 -0.80
CA LEU A 72 -4.44 9.73 0.49
C LEU A 72 -3.81 8.33 0.62
N MET A 73 -4.50 7.29 0.17
CA MET A 73 -3.98 5.92 0.16
C MET A 73 -2.75 5.77 -0.74
N THR A 74 -2.75 6.44 -1.90
CA THR A 74 -1.58 6.48 -2.79
C THR A 74 -0.39 7.15 -2.11
N VAL A 75 -0.59 8.30 -1.47
CA VAL A 75 0.47 9.00 -0.71
C VAL A 75 1.05 8.12 0.39
N ILE A 76 0.20 7.43 1.16
CA ILE A 76 0.69 6.48 2.19
C ILE A 76 1.46 5.32 1.55
N GLY A 77 0.99 4.81 0.42
CA GLY A 77 1.70 3.79 -0.35
C GLY A 77 3.09 4.25 -0.78
N ASP A 78 3.22 5.46 -1.30
CA ASP A 78 4.50 6.05 -1.69
C ASP A 78 5.44 6.22 -0.48
N VAL A 79 4.91 6.65 0.66
CA VAL A 79 5.67 6.74 1.92
C VAL A 79 6.20 5.37 2.35
N LEU A 80 5.38 4.31 2.25
CA LEU A 80 5.82 2.94 2.52
C LEU A 80 6.95 2.50 1.59
N VAL A 81 6.78 2.73 0.28
CA VAL A 81 7.79 2.39 -0.73
C VAL A 81 9.12 3.09 -0.42
N VAL A 82 9.11 4.40 -0.22
CA VAL A 82 10.32 5.18 0.04
C VAL A 82 11.02 4.72 1.33
N ASN A 83 10.26 4.49 2.41
CA ASN A 83 10.84 4.01 3.67
C ASN A 83 11.40 2.58 3.53
N THR A 84 10.69 1.69 2.83
CA THR A 84 11.18 0.34 2.55
C THR A 84 12.48 0.36 1.75
N MET A 85 12.56 1.22 0.72
CA MET A 85 13.80 1.40 -0.05
C MET A 85 14.96 1.87 0.84
N ARG A 86 14.72 2.81 1.75
CA ARG A 86 15.74 3.31 2.69
C ARG A 86 16.21 2.23 3.66
N ILE A 87 15.26 1.50 4.26
CA ILE A 87 15.57 0.46 5.26
C ILE A 87 16.28 -0.73 4.61
N SER A 88 15.88 -1.12 3.40
CA SER A 88 16.49 -2.23 2.67
C SER A 88 17.83 -1.86 2.00
N GLY A 89 18.22 -0.58 2.02
CA GLY A 89 19.43 -0.12 1.31
C GLY A 89 19.31 -0.25 -0.22
N PHE A 90 18.09 -0.12 -0.77
CA PHE A 90 17.84 -0.25 -2.20
C PHE A 90 18.62 0.81 -3.01
N THR A 91 19.44 0.37 -3.95
CA THR A 91 20.40 1.22 -4.70
C THR A 91 19.94 1.50 -6.12
N CYS A 92 20.59 2.50 -6.76
CA CYS A 92 20.44 2.76 -8.20
C CYS A 92 20.80 1.53 -9.04
N GLU A 93 21.79 0.74 -8.62
CA GLU A 93 22.17 -0.50 -9.31
C GLU A 93 21.04 -1.55 -9.25
N GLU A 94 20.42 -1.72 -8.08
CA GLU A 94 19.26 -2.60 -7.95
C GLU A 94 18.06 -2.11 -8.76
N TYR A 95 17.87 -0.79 -8.85
CA TYR A 95 16.85 -0.19 -9.71
C TYR A 95 17.15 -0.47 -11.19
N ALA A 96 18.40 -0.28 -11.64
CA ALA A 96 18.83 -0.50 -13.02
C ALA A 96 18.61 -1.96 -13.49
N LYS A 97 18.78 -2.94 -12.61
CA LYS A 97 18.50 -4.36 -12.91
C LYS A 97 17.04 -4.61 -13.29
N ARG A 98 16.11 -3.81 -12.77
CA ARG A 98 14.67 -3.91 -13.00
C ARG A 98 14.15 -3.00 -14.10
N HIS A 99 14.94 -1.95 -14.44
CA HIS A 99 14.62 -0.95 -15.47
C HIS A 99 15.75 -0.91 -16.51
N HIS A 100 15.78 -1.91 -17.40
CA HIS A 100 16.85 -2.08 -18.39
C HIS A 100 16.79 -1.13 -19.58
N GLY A 101 15.72 -0.35 -19.76
CA GLY A 101 15.52 0.55 -20.89
C GLY A 101 14.88 1.89 -20.52
N GLY A 102 14.72 2.75 -21.53
CA GLY A 102 14.07 4.05 -21.39
C GLY A 102 14.87 5.07 -20.56
N TYR A 103 14.21 6.19 -20.22
CA TYR A 103 14.80 7.28 -19.45
C TYR A 103 15.28 6.82 -18.07
N LEU A 104 14.43 6.14 -17.30
CA LEU A 104 14.76 5.69 -15.94
C LEU A 104 15.94 4.69 -15.93
N GLY A 105 15.99 3.78 -16.90
CA GLY A 105 17.10 2.84 -17.01
C GLY A 105 18.44 3.52 -17.26
N ARG A 106 18.47 4.57 -18.10
CA ARG A 106 19.70 5.36 -18.34
C ARG A 106 20.11 6.15 -17.11
N VAL A 107 19.18 6.87 -16.49
CA VAL A 107 19.46 7.68 -15.30
C VAL A 107 19.98 6.82 -14.14
N SER A 108 19.36 5.64 -13.92
CA SER A 108 19.77 4.74 -12.83
C SER A 108 21.17 4.17 -13.01
N ARG A 109 21.64 4.02 -14.26
CA ARG A 109 23.02 3.62 -14.60
C ARG A 109 24.00 4.79 -14.69
N LYS A 110 23.56 6.02 -14.45
CA LYS A 110 24.36 7.26 -14.62
C LYS A 110 24.90 7.44 -16.05
N GLU A 111 24.20 6.90 -17.05
CA GLU A 111 24.54 7.13 -18.45
C GLU A 111 24.12 8.54 -18.85
N SER A 112 24.91 9.19 -19.71
CA SER A 112 24.56 10.50 -20.25
C SER A 112 23.26 10.45 -21.06
N LEU A 113 22.42 11.47 -20.89
CA LEU A 113 21.14 11.62 -21.60
C LEU A 113 21.40 12.02 -23.05
#